data_40e934c955e4cce7ef9f5e56ffdba316
#
_entry.id   40e934c955e4cce7ef9f5e56ffdba316
#
_cell.length_a   1.000
_cell.length_b   1.000
_cell.length_c   1.000
_cell.angle_alpha   90.00
_cell.angle_beta   90.00
_cell.angle_gamma   90.00
#
_symmetry.space_group_name_H-M   'P 1'
#
loop_
_entity.id
_entity.type
_entity.pdbx_description
1 polymer ?
#
loop_
_entity_poly.entity_id
_entity_poly.type
_entity_poly.pdbx_seq_one_letter_code
_entity_poly.pdbx_strand_id
1 'polypeptide(L)'
;FNQKEYVKAQTLLDDISSYYKGTERSEDILAYLARCYMGQKAYESATEYYQAYVRNYPKGKYATEAHFQVGHCQYMDAPDARLDQQITQKAIQAFTIFVELYPESPYAEQAYTEMSELYDKLARKELYNAQLY
;
A
#
# COMPACT_ATOMS: atom_id res chain seq x y z
N PHE A 1 10.13 14.50 -6.71
CA PHE A 1 9.44 14.38 -8.00
C PHE A 1 8.06 15.01 -7.95
N ASN A 2 7.68 15.69 -9.02
CA ASN A 2 6.31 16.16 -9.21
C ASN A 2 5.51 15.07 -9.98
N GLN A 3 4.20 15.26 -10.11
CA GLN A 3 3.34 14.25 -10.74
C GLN A 3 3.71 13.95 -12.19
N LYS A 4 4.14 14.96 -12.95
CA LYS A 4 4.59 14.75 -14.33
C LYS A 4 5.80 13.83 -14.41
N GLU A 5 6.74 13.99 -13.48
CA GLU A 5 7.93 13.16 -13.44
C GLU A 5 7.60 11.72 -13.07
N TYR A 6 6.65 11.51 -12.14
CA TYR A 6 6.19 10.16 -11.82
C TYR A 6 5.52 9.49 -13.01
N VAL A 7 4.69 10.22 -13.76
CA VAL A 7 4.03 9.69 -14.95
C VAL A 7 5.05 9.30 -16.01
N LYS A 8 6.06 10.14 -16.25
CA LYS A 8 7.14 9.83 -17.20
C LYS A 8 7.92 8.59 -16.77
N ALA A 9 8.27 8.50 -15.51
CA ALA A 9 9.01 7.35 -14.98
C ALA A 9 8.17 6.07 -15.12
N GLN A 10 6.90 6.13 -14.80
CA GLN A 10 5.99 5.00 -14.92
C GLN A 10 5.87 4.54 -16.38
N THR A 11 5.73 5.46 -17.33
CA THR A 11 5.65 5.13 -18.75
C THR A 11 6.92 4.42 -19.22
N LEU A 12 8.10 4.93 -18.85
CA LEU A 12 9.37 4.31 -19.20
C LEU A 12 9.49 2.91 -18.60
N LEU A 13 9.09 2.74 -17.33
CA LEU A 13 9.17 1.43 -16.67
C LEU A 13 8.20 0.44 -17.30
N ASP A 14 7.00 0.87 -17.67
CA ASP A 14 6.03 0.02 -18.38
C ASP A 14 6.61 -0.45 -19.73
N ASP A 15 7.25 0.46 -20.47
CA ASP A 15 7.82 0.14 -21.77
C ASP A 15 8.92 -0.91 -21.69
N ILE A 16 9.75 -0.86 -20.64
CA ILE A 16 10.88 -1.78 -20.51
C ILE A 16 10.54 -3.04 -19.71
N SER A 17 9.42 -3.07 -19.00
CA SER A 17 9.09 -4.18 -18.08
C SER A 17 9.00 -5.52 -18.81
N SER A 18 8.47 -5.54 -20.03
CA SER A 18 8.35 -6.76 -20.81
C SER A 18 9.72 -7.34 -21.23
N TYR A 19 10.73 -6.49 -21.43
CA TYR A 19 12.09 -6.92 -21.78
C TYR A 19 12.78 -7.61 -20.61
N TYR A 20 12.46 -7.21 -19.39
CA TYR A 20 13.15 -7.69 -18.20
C TYR A 20 12.35 -8.70 -17.38
N LYS A 21 11.18 -9.10 -17.90
CA LYS A 21 10.34 -10.08 -17.23
C LYS A 21 11.12 -11.37 -16.99
N GLY A 22 11.15 -11.80 -15.71
CA GLY A 22 11.89 -12.99 -15.33
C GLY A 22 13.39 -12.80 -15.09
N THR A 23 13.90 -11.56 -15.22
CA THR A 23 15.29 -11.23 -14.92
C THR A 23 15.42 -10.63 -13.53
N GLU A 24 16.67 -10.45 -13.06
CA GLU A 24 16.93 -9.77 -11.77
C GLU A 24 16.37 -8.35 -11.74
N ARG A 25 16.32 -7.68 -12.88
CA ARG A 25 15.80 -6.30 -12.97
C ARG A 25 14.28 -6.24 -12.85
N SER A 26 13.60 -7.36 -13.06
CA SER A 26 12.15 -7.43 -12.92
C SER A 26 11.70 -7.05 -11.51
N GLU A 27 12.46 -7.46 -10.48
CA GLU A 27 12.18 -7.09 -9.09
C GLU A 27 12.24 -5.58 -8.89
N ASP A 28 13.31 -4.93 -9.37
CA ASP A 28 13.48 -3.48 -9.24
C ASP A 28 12.39 -2.73 -10.00
N ILE A 29 12.08 -3.17 -11.22
CA ILE A 29 11.06 -2.52 -12.05
C ILE A 29 9.70 -2.54 -11.35
N LEU A 30 9.34 -3.68 -10.77
CA LEU A 30 8.06 -3.83 -10.09
C LEU A 30 7.96 -2.89 -8.88
N ALA A 31 9.04 -2.81 -8.08
CA ALA A 31 9.08 -1.93 -6.93
C ALA A 31 9.00 -0.45 -7.34
N TYR A 32 9.72 -0.07 -8.37
CA TYR A 32 9.72 1.31 -8.86
C TYR A 32 8.40 1.72 -9.48
N LEU A 33 7.72 0.81 -10.19
CA LEU A 33 6.37 1.06 -10.70
C LEU A 33 5.40 1.34 -9.55
N ALA A 34 5.46 0.52 -8.51
CA ALA A 34 4.62 0.73 -7.33
C ALA A 34 4.86 2.12 -6.72
N ARG A 35 6.13 2.52 -6.59
CA ARG A 35 6.48 3.85 -6.07
C ARG A 35 6.00 4.98 -6.97
N CYS A 36 6.05 4.80 -8.28
CA CYS A 36 5.56 5.79 -9.23
C CYS A 36 4.06 6.00 -9.09
N TYR A 37 3.29 4.93 -8.95
CA TYR A 37 1.86 5.04 -8.73
C TYR A 37 1.55 5.70 -7.38
N MET A 38 2.33 5.39 -6.35
CA MET A 38 2.19 6.04 -5.05
C MET A 38 2.44 7.55 -5.15
N GLY A 39 3.48 7.96 -5.90
CA GLY A 39 3.79 9.37 -6.14
C GLY A 39 2.69 10.10 -6.91
N GLN A 40 1.97 9.41 -7.76
CA GLN A 40 0.82 9.94 -8.48
C GLN A 40 -0.45 9.96 -7.64
N LYS A 41 -0.40 9.46 -6.41
CA LYS A 41 -1.54 9.26 -5.54
C LYS A 41 -2.57 8.28 -6.12
N ALA A 42 -2.13 7.40 -7.01
CA ALA A 42 -2.94 6.31 -7.57
C ALA A 42 -2.85 5.11 -6.64
N TYR A 43 -3.49 5.23 -5.48
CA TYR A 43 -3.31 4.29 -4.37
C TYR A 43 -3.78 2.88 -4.70
N GLU A 44 -4.86 2.74 -5.44
CA GLU A 44 -5.36 1.43 -5.85
C GLU A 44 -4.34 0.69 -6.72
N SER A 45 -3.80 1.38 -7.73
CA SER A 45 -2.77 0.80 -8.59
C SER A 45 -1.49 0.52 -7.82
N ALA A 46 -1.08 1.44 -6.95
CA ALA A 46 0.11 1.22 -6.11
C ALA A 46 -0.06 -0.03 -5.24
N THR A 47 -1.23 -0.21 -4.64
CA THR A 47 -1.54 -1.39 -3.83
C THR A 47 -1.39 -2.66 -4.65
N GLU A 48 -1.92 -2.69 -5.87
CA GLU A 48 -1.83 -3.87 -6.74
C GLU A 48 -0.37 -4.21 -7.07
N TYR A 49 0.46 -3.22 -7.37
CA TYR A 49 1.87 -3.45 -7.69
C TYR A 49 2.67 -3.88 -6.46
N TYR A 50 2.40 -3.29 -5.29
CA TYR A 50 3.06 -3.74 -4.06
C TYR A 50 2.64 -5.16 -3.68
N GLN A 51 1.36 -5.50 -3.85
CA GLN A 51 0.88 -6.87 -3.63
C GLN A 51 1.54 -7.86 -4.60
N ALA A 52 1.67 -7.48 -5.86
CA ALA A 52 2.38 -8.29 -6.86
C ALA A 52 3.83 -8.50 -6.46
N TYR A 53 4.48 -7.44 -5.95
CA TYR A 53 5.86 -7.55 -5.48
C TYR A 53 6.00 -8.57 -4.34
N VAL A 54 5.18 -8.46 -3.30
CA VAL A 54 5.31 -9.39 -2.15
C VAL A 54 4.94 -10.83 -2.52
N ARG A 55 4.06 -11.00 -3.51
CA ARG A 55 3.69 -12.33 -4.00
C ARG A 55 4.82 -12.99 -4.78
N ASN A 56 5.50 -12.22 -5.63
CA ASN A 56 6.56 -12.73 -6.50
C ASN A 56 7.94 -12.75 -5.82
N TYR A 57 8.19 -11.84 -4.90
CA TYR A 57 9.48 -11.68 -4.22
C TYR A 57 9.30 -11.60 -2.71
N PRO A 58 8.78 -12.66 -2.06
CA PRO A 58 8.47 -12.60 -0.63
C PRO A 58 9.67 -12.36 0.27
N LYS A 59 10.87 -12.65 -0.23
CA LYS A 59 12.13 -12.39 0.49
C LYS A 59 13.03 -11.40 -0.25
N GLY A 60 12.43 -10.61 -1.14
CA GLY A 60 13.17 -9.63 -1.92
C GLY A 60 13.67 -8.46 -1.07
N LYS A 61 14.59 -7.70 -1.64
CA LYS A 61 15.23 -6.57 -0.93
C LYS A 61 14.25 -5.45 -0.57
N TYR A 62 13.10 -5.39 -1.24
CA TYR A 62 12.06 -4.39 -0.95
C TYR A 62 10.85 -5.01 -0.25
N ALA A 63 10.94 -6.26 0.20
CA ALA A 63 9.78 -6.99 0.75
C ALA A 63 9.20 -6.30 1.98
N THR A 64 10.03 -5.85 2.92
CA THR A 64 9.57 -5.16 4.12
C THR A 64 8.84 -3.86 3.76
N GLU A 65 9.44 -3.04 2.90
CA GLU A 65 8.81 -1.82 2.41
C GLU A 65 7.49 -2.12 1.71
N ALA A 66 7.48 -3.12 0.82
CA ALA A 66 6.30 -3.45 0.04
C ALA A 66 5.15 -3.94 0.92
N HIS A 67 5.42 -4.78 1.90
CA HIS A 67 4.39 -5.20 2.85
C HIS A 67 3.80 -4.02 3.62
N PHE A 68 4.64 -3.10 4.09
CA PHE A 68 4.16 -1.91 4.77
C PHE A 68 3.31 -1.06 3.82
N GLN A 69 3.77 -0.87 2.59
CA GLN A 69 3.09 -0.01 1.61
C GLN A 69 1.73 -0.57 1.18
N VAL A 70 1.54 -1.87 1.17
CA VAL A 70 0.21 -2.45 0.92
C VAL A 70 -0.81 -1.87 1.90
N GLY A 71 -0.49 -1.90 3.19
CA GLY A 71 -1.36 -1.33 4.21
C GLY A 71 -1.46 0.19 4.11
N HIS A 72 -0.32 0.85 3.91
CA HIS A 72 -0.26 2.31 3.85
C HIS A 72 -1.04 2.88 2.67
N CYS A 73 -0.94 2.26 1.48
CA CYS A 73 -1.72 2.69 0.32
C CYS A 73 -3.22 2.56 0.57
N GLN A 74 -3.63 1.47 1.20
CA GLN A 74 -5.03 1.27 1.55
C GLN A 74 -5.48 2.27 2.63
N TYR A 75 -4.60 2.58 3.58
CA TYR A 75 -4.86 3.62 4.57
C TYR A 75 -5.08 4.99 3.90
N MET A 76 -4.22 5.34 2.95
CA MET A 76 -4.34 6.61 2.21
C MET A 76 -5.58 6.65 1.31
N ASP A 77 -6.00 5.49 0.82
CA ASP A 77 -7.18 5.37 -0.04
C ASP A 77 -8.48 5.22 0.76
N ALA A 78 -8.40 4.98 2.06
CA ALA A 78 -9.57 4.79 2.91
C ALA A 78 -10.40 6.08 2.94
N PRO A 79 -11.67 5.99 2.55
CA PRO A 79 -12.52 7.17 2.53
C PRO A 79 -12.91 7.61 3.95
N ASP A 80 -13.66 8.71 4.03
CA ASP A 80 -14.28 9.15 5.27
C ASP A 80 -15.02 7.97 5.93
N ALA A 81 -15.04 7.94 7.27
CA ALA A 81 -15.66 6.89 8.06
C ALA A 81 -17.10 6.55 7.66
N ARG A 82 -17.78 7.45 6.96
CA ARG A 82 -19.17 7.28 6.54
C ARG A 82 -19.31 6.48 5.24
N LEU A 83 -18.23 6.28 4.48
CA LEU A 83 -18.32 5.82 3.10
C LEU A 83 -18.07 4.32 2.93
N ASP A 84 -16.90 3.81 3.28
CA ASP A 84 -16.57 2.42 2.96
C ASP A 84 -15.75 1.78 4.08
N GLN A 85 -16.32 0.72 4.68
CA GLN A 85 -15.61 -0.05 5.71
C GLN A 85 -14.69 -1.10 5.12
N GLN A 86 -14.90 -1.54 3.88
CA GLN A 86 -14.12 -2.64 3.31
C GLN A 86 -12.66 -2.25 3.13
N ILE A 87 -12.40 -1.06 2.60
CA ILE A 87 -11.03 -0.58 2.41
C ILE A 87 -10.35 -0.41 3.76
N THR A 88 -11.06 0.15 4.75
CA THR A 88 -10.54 0.31 6.10
C THR A 88 -10.17 -1.03 6.71
N GLN A 89 -11.03 -2.03 6.59
CA GLN A 89 -10.77 -3.37 7.12
C GLN A 89 -9.60 -4.04 6.42
N LYS A 90 -9.48 -3.88 5.11
CA LYS A 90 -8.33 -4.42 4.35
C LYS A 90 -7.02 -3.79 4.79
N ALA A 91 -7.02 -2.47 5.04
CA ALA A 91 -5.82 -1.78 5.53
C ALA A 91 -5.41 -2.30 6.91
N ILE A 92 -6.37 -2.45 7.82
CA ILE A 92 -6.11 -3.01 9.15
C ILE A 92 -5.53 -4.42 9.04
N GLN A 93 -6.10 -5.25 8.19
CA GLN A 93 -5.62 -6.61 7.99
C GLN A 93 -4.19 -6.62 7.44
N ALA A 94 -3.90 -5.76 6.46
CA ALA A 94 -2.56 -5.66 5.89
C ALA A 94 -1.53 -5.23 6.94
N PHE A 95 -1.86 -4.24 7.78
CA PHE A 95 -0.97 -3.82 8.85
C PHE A 95 -0.79 -4.88 9.92
N THR A 96 -1.85 -5.61 10.26
CA THR A 96 -1.77 -6.71 11.22
C THR A 96 -0.78 -7.77 10.74
N ILE A 97 -0.88 -8.17 9.47
CA ILE A 97 0.06 -9.11 8.86
C ILE A 97 1.48 -8.53 8.88
N PHE A 98 1.61 -7.25 8.54
CA PHE A 98 2.92 -6.59 8.50
C PHE A 98 3.62 -6.61 9.86
N VAL A 99 2.93 -6.22 10.92
CA VAL A 99 3.56 -6.17 12.25
C VAL A 99 3.87 -7.56 12.81
N GLU A 100 3.12 -8.59 12.39
CA GLU A 100 3.42 -9.96 12.75
C GLU A 100 4.68 -10.47 12.05
N LEU A 101 4.87 -10.10 10.78
CA LEU A 101 6.03 -10.53 9.98
C LEU A 101 7.29 -9.73 10.31
N TYR A 102 7.15 -8.44 10.58
CA TYR A 102 8.28 -7.52 10.72
C TYR A 102 8.15 -6.65 11.98
N PRO A 103 8.07 -7.26 13.19
CA PRO A 103 7.81 -6.48 14.41
C PRO A 103 8.92 -5.50 14.76
N GLU A 104 10.14 -5.71 14.27
CA GLU A 104 11.28 -4.84 14.55
C GLU A 104 11.60 -3.89 13.40
N SER A 105 10.76 -3.83 12.39
CA SER A 105 10.94 -2.95 11.24
C SER A 105 10.87 -1.48 11.65
N PRO A 106 11.63 -0.59 10.96
CA PRO A 106 11.46 0.85 11.15
C PRO A 106 10.04 1.34 10.83
N TYR A 107 9.29 0.58 10.02
CA TYR A 107 7.91 0.94 9.66
C TYR A 107 6.87 0.46 10.67
N ALA A 108 7.25 -0.38 11.63
CA ALA A 108 6.30 -0.98 12.56
C ALA A 108 5.56 0.06 13.40
N GLU A 109 6.27 1.07 13.91
CA GLU A 109 5.67 2.14 14.70
C GLU A 109 4.63 2.91 13.89
N GLN A 110 4.97 3.27 12.66
CA GLN A 110 4.04 3.96 11.77
C GLN A 110 2.83 3.09 11.46
N ALA A 111 3.03 1.79 11.25
CA ALA A 111 1.94 0.85 11.00
C ALA A 111 0.97 0.81 12.19
N TYR A 112 1.47 0.78 13.42
CA TYR A 112 0.60 0.82 14.60
C TYR A 112 -0.16 2.14 14.69
N THR A 113 0.48 3.26 14.40
CA THR A 113 -0.16 4.57 14.42
C THR A 113 -1.30 4.64 13.40
N GLU A 114 -1.04 4.22 12.18
CA GLU A 114 -2.05 4.23 11.12
C GLU A 114 -3.18 3.24 11.41
N MET A 115 -2.85 2.07 11.97
CA MET A 115 -3.85 1.10 12.40
C MET A 115 -4.79 1.68 13.46
N SER A 116 -4.22 2.39 14.43
CA SER A 116 -5.00 3.06 15.48
C SER A 116 -5.98 4.07 14.88
N GLU A 117 -5.54 4.85 13.89
CA GLU A 117 -6.42 5.80 13.21
C GLU A 117 -7.55 5.09 12.46
N LEU A 118 -7.26 3.94 11.85
CA LEU A 118 -8.27 3.16 11.14
C LEU A 118 -9.32 2.58 12.10
N TYR A 119 -8.90 2.10 13.28
CA TYR A 119 -9.82 1.64 14.30
C TYR A 119 -10.71 2.78 14.78
N ASP A 120 -10.16 3.99 14.94
CA ASP A 120 -10.94 5.16 15.30
C ASP A 120 -11.99 5.49 14.24
N LYS A 121 -11.65 5.35 12.96
CA LYS A 121 -12.62 5.55 11.88
C LYS A 121 -13.77 4.55 11.95
N LEU A 122 -13.48 3.28 12.23
CA LEU A 122 -14.53 2.26 12.39
C LEU A 122 -15.41 2.55 13.58
N ALA A 123 -14.84 2.94 14.71
CA ALA A 123 -15.59 3.29 15.92
C ALA A 123 -16.52 4.48 15.66
N ARG A 124 -16.05 5.50 14.99
CA ARG A 124 -16.87 6.67 14.63
C ARG A 124 -18.01 6.28 13.71
N LYS A 125 -17.79 5.37 12.78
CA LYS A 125 -18.84 4.88 11.89
C LYS A 125 -19.92 4.13 12.64
N GLU A 126 -19.53 3.27 13.57
CA GLU A 126 -20.48 2.55 14.43
C GLU A 126 -21.31 3.51 15.26
N LEU A 127 -20.66 4.50 15.88
CA LEU A 127 -21.35 5.53 16.65
C LEU A 127 -22.31 6.34 15.79
N TYR A 128 -21.87 6.74 14.61
CA TYR A 128 -22.71 7.48 13.67
C TYR A 128 -23.95 6.69 13.28
N ASN A 129 -23.79 5.40 12.96
CA ASN A 129 -24.91 4.53 12.62
C ASN A 129 -25.87 4.35 13.79
N ALA A 130 -25.34 4.24 15.02
CA ALA A 130 -26.16 4.11 16.22
C ALA A 130 -27.00 5.38 16.46
N GLN A 131 -26.46 6.56 16.16
CA GLN A 131 -27.18 7.83 16.33
C GLN A 131 -28.32 8.01 15.32
N LEU A 132 -28.29 7.30 14.21
CA LEU A 132 -29.34 7.37 13.21
C LEU A 132 -30.59 6.54 13.58
N TYR A 133 -30.46 5.63 14.52
CA TYR A 133 -31.53 4.78 14.98
C TYR A 133 -31.87 5.09 16.43
#